data_93dda5258e90eb5e19914bcfee0851e4
#
_entry.id   93dda5258e90eb5e19914bcfee0851e4
#
_cell.length_a   1.000
_cell.length_b   1.000
_cell.length_c   1.000
_cell.angle_alpha   90.00
_cell.angle_beta   90.00
_cell.angle_gamma   90.00
#
_symmetry.space_group_name_H-M   'P 1'
#
loop_
_entity.id
_entity.type
_entity.pdbx_description
1 polymer ?
#
loop_
_entity_poly.entity_id
_entity_poly.type
_entity_poly.pdbx_seq_one_letter_code
_entity_poly.pdbx_strand_id
1 'polypeptide(L)'
;MKPNCLYLFCSIALPGLVCGADWPQWRGPDYNGVSAEKGLPVEWSEEKNVAWKLALSGGSSATPVVWGDKIFLMAQDEKQISLLCVSTAGKLLWTSKVIDSRGKAKGEKTFASPSPS
;
A
#
# COMPACT_ATOMS: atom_id res chain seq x y z
N MET A 1 -2.80 56.60 27.64
CA MET A 1 -1.96 55.62 26.87
C MET A 1 -2.66 54.27 26.90
N LYS A 2 -3.14 53.81 25.73
CA LYS A 2 -3.77 52.48 25.61
C LYS A 2 -2.70 51.50 25.14
N PRO A 3 -2.52 50.29 25.72
CA PRO A 3 -1.58 49.34 25.17
C PRO A 3 -2.16 48.67 23.95
N ASN A 4 -1.43 48.76 22.84
CA ASN A 4 -1.71 47.98 21.62
C ASN A 4 -1.35 46.53 21.88
N CYS A 5 -2.35 45.68 21.97
CA CYS A 5 -2.16 44.20 22.03
C CYS A 5 -1.97 43.69 20.60
N LEU A 6 -0.72 43.40 20.26
CA LEU A 6 -0.37 42.83 18.97
C LEU A 6 -0.67 41.31 19.02
N TYR A 7 -1.80 40.92 18.41
CA TYR A 7 -2.12 39.49 18.25
C TYR A 7 -1.25 38.88 17.15
N LEU A 8 -0.25 38.11 17.57
CA LEU A 8 0.55 37.30 16.66
C LEU A 8 -0.28 36.05 16.27
N PHE A 9 -0.87 36.07 15.07
CA PHE A 9 -1.51 34.88 14.50
C PHE A 9 -0.44 33.90 14.08
N CYS A 10 -0.19 32.90 14.91
CA CYS A 10 0.63 31.75 14.57
C CYS A 10 -0.21 30.81 13.68
N SER A 11 -0.06 30.92 12.36
CA SER A 11 -0.66 29.97 11.42
C SER A 11 0.05 28.64 11.56
N ILE A 12 -0.56 27.72 12.31
CA ILE A 12 -0.15 26.32 12.33
C ILE A 12 -0.55 25.71 10.99
N ALA A 13 0.40 25.62 10.07
CA ALA A 13 0.24 24.81 8.87
C ALA A 13 0.13 23.34 9.32
N LEU A 14 -1.09 22.82 9.35
CA LEU A 14 -1.30 21.36 9.47
C LEU A 14 -0.65 20.72 8.25
N PRO A 15 0.24 19.73 8.43
CA PRO A 15 0.69 18.92 7.32
C PRO A 15 -0.55 18.25 6.73
N GLY A 16 -0.94 18.64 5.52
CA GLY A 16 -2.01 17.98 4.78
C GLY A 16 -1.66 16.51 4.66
N LEU A 17 -2.51 15.64 5.19
CA LEU A 17 -2.48 14.22 4.87
C LEU A 17 -2.64 14.13 3.34
N VAL A 18 -1.54 13.87 2.64
CA VAL A 18 -1.59 13.50 1.23
C VAL A 18 -2.15 12.08 1.21
N CYS A 19 -3.47 11.98 1.13
CA CYS A 19 -4.12 10.71 0.86
C CYS A 19 -3.95 10.46 -0.64
N GLY A 20 -3.16 9.45 -1.01
CA GLY A 20 -3.08 9.00 -2.39
C GLY A 20 -4.46 8.53 -2.88
N ALA A 21 -4.67 8.52 -4.19
CA ALA A 21 -5.91 8.02 -4.76
C ALA A 21 -6.07 6.52 -4.51
N ASP A 22 -7.31 6.08 -4.32
CA ASP A 22 -7.63 4.67 -4.22
C ASP A 22 -7.27 3.92 -5.52
N TRP A 23 -6.78 2.69 -5.35
CA TRP A 23 -6.51 1.76 -6.44
C TRP A 23 -7.24 0.45 -6.15
N PRO A 24 -8.58 0.43 -6.32
CA PRO A 24 -9.45 -0.60 -5.73
C PRO A 24 -9.41 -1.94 -6.44
N GLN A 25 -8.74 -2.03 -7.59
CA GLN A 25 -8.74 -3.23 -8.42
C GLN A 25 -7.55 -3.27 -9.38
N TRP A 26 -7.36 -4.40 -10.05
CA TRP A 26 -6.38 -4.54 -11.12
C TRP A 26 -6.64 -3.49 -12.20
N ARG A 27 -5.59 -2.77 -12.60
CA ARG A 27 -5.60 -1.65 -13.53
C ARG A 27 -6.32 -0.38 -13.04
N GLY A 28 -6.60 -0.27 -11.74
CA GLY A 28 -7.10 0.95 -11.11
C GLY A 28 -8.60 1.22 -11.34
N PRO A 29 -9.08 2.39 -10.87
CA PRO A 29 -10.51 2.70 -10.84
C PRO A 29 -11.17 2.69 -12.23
N ASP A 30 -10.44 3.07 -13.27
CA ASP A 30 -10.95 3.18 -14.63
C ASP A 30 -10.56 1.98 -15.52
N TYR A 31 -9.99 0.91 -14.98
CA TYR A 31 -9.53 -0.30 -15.69
C TYR A 31 -8.50 -0.03 -16.81
N ASN A 32 -7.89 1.13 -16.86
CA ASN A 32 -6.99 1.55 -17.91
C ASN A 32 -5.50 1.48 -17.53
N GLY A 33 -5.19 1.25 -16.24
CA GLY A 33 -3.82 1.20 -15.73
C GLY A 33 -3.16 2.58 -15.58
N VAL A 34 -3.93 3.65 -15.62
CA VAL A 34 -3.44 5.03 -15.56
C VAL A 34 -3.83 5.63 -14.21
N SER A 35 -2.87 6.26 -13.53
CA SER A 35 -3.11 7.05 -12.33
C SER A 35 -3.18 8.53 -12.68
N ALA A 36 -4.12 9.25 -12.05
CA ALA A 36 -4.21 10.69 -12.13
C ALA A 36 -3.20 11.42 -11.22
N GLU A 37 -2.46 10.67 -10.40
CA GLU A 37 -1.45 11.20 -9.49
C GLU A 37 -0.36 11.94 -10.25
N LYS A 38 0.11 13.04 -9.66
CA LYS A 38 1.15 13.89 -10.23
C LYS A 38 2.36 13.95 -9.31
N GLY A 39 3.51 14.27 -9.89
CA GLY A 39 4.74 14.38 -9.12
C GLY A 39 5.31 13.05 -8.65
N LEU A 40 4.93 11.94 -9.31
CA LEU A 40 5.47 10.62 -9.01
C LEU A 40 6.97 10.60 -9.31
N PRO A 41 7.77 9.89 -8.49
CA PRO A 41 9.19 9.72 -8.77
C PRO A 41 9.37 9.00 -10.11
N VAL A 42 10.34 9.42 -10.89
CA VAL A 42 10.75 8.78 -12.16
C VAL A 42 11.97 7.88 -12.00
N GLU A 43 12.58 7.91 -10.84
CA GLU A 43 13.75 7.09 -10.50
C GLU A 43 13.53 6.41 -9.17
N TRP A 44 13.84 5.12 -9.10
CA TRP A 44 13.82 4.31 -7.88
C TRP A 44 15.09 3.51 -7.74
N SER A 45 15.56 3.38 -6.52
CA SER A 45 16.56 2.41 -6.11
C SER A 45 16.25 1.93 -4.70
N GLU A 46 17.01 0.99 -4.18
CA GLU A 46 16.84 0.54 -2.80
C GLU A 46 16.99 1.65 -1.75
N GLU A 47 17.67 2.73 -2.11
CA GLU A 47 18.03 3.86 -1.24
C GLU A 47 17.34 5.16 -1.66
N LYS A 48 16.68 5.20 -2.84
CA LYS A 48 16.11 6.42 -3.40
C LYS A 48 14.62 6.26 -3.69
N ASN A 49 13.83 7.19 -3.17
CA ASN A 49 12.38 7.27 -3.40
C ASN A 49 11.60 6.04 -2.90
N VAL A 50 12.13 5.33 -1.90
CA VAL A 50 11.44 4.26 -1.18
C VAL A 50 11.08 4.76 0.20
N ALA A 51 9.79 4.89 0.49
CA ALA A 51 9.30 5.35 1.79
C ALA A 51 9.48 4.27 2.87
N TRP A 52 9.21 3.02 2.53
CA TRP A 52 9.35 1.87 3.43
C TRP A 52 9.44 0.56 2.65
N LYS A 53 9.88 -0.48 3.33
CA LYS A 53 9.91 -1.87 2.84
C LYS A 53 9.29 -2.77 3.91
N LEU A 54 8.47 -3.72 3.50
CA LEU A 54 7.88 -4.72 4.37
C LEU A 54 8.22 -6.12 3.86
N ALA A 55 8.87 -6.92 4.69
CA ALA A 55 9.13 -8.33 4.38
C ALA A 55 7.82 -9.13 4.52
N LEU A 56 7.49 -9.92 3.51
CA LEU A 56 6.35 -10.81 3.52
C LEU A 56 6.79 -12.23 3.87
N SER A 57 5.90 -13.00 4.49
CA SER A 57 6.15 -14.41 4.84
C SER A 57 6.20 -15.36 3.63
N GLY A 58 5.91 -14.86 2.44
CA GLY A 58 5.88 -15.67 1.22
C GLY A 58 5.85 -14.85 -0.05
N GLY A 59 5.77 -15.52 -1.19
CA GLY A 59 5.68 -14.89 -2.50
C GLY A 59 4.25 -14.48 -2.86
N SER A 60 4.14 -13.51 -3.76
CA SER A 60 2.87 -13.10 -4.37
C SER A 60 3.07 -12.76 -5.84
N SER A 61 2.09 -13.10 -6.67
CA SER A 61 1.94 -12.59 -8.04
C SER A 61 0.67 -11.77 -8.19
N ALA A 62 -0.05 -11.54 -7.09
CA ALA A 62 -1.26 -10.73 -7.06
C ALA A 62 -0.90 -9.23 -7.08
N THR A 63 -1.72 -8.44 -7.74
CA THR A 63 -1.63 -6.98 -7.69
C THR A 63 -2.21 -6.50 -6.36
N PRO A 64 -1.48 -5.70 -5.57
CA PRO A 64 -2.05 -5.06 -4.40
C PRO A 64 -3.19 -4.11 -4.79
N VAL A 65 -4.19 -3.98 -3.91
CA VAL A 65 -5.22 -2.94 -4.01
C VAL A 65 -5.08 -1.96 -2.86
N VAL A 66 -5.40 -0.70 -3.13
CA VAL A 66 -5.31 0.40 -2.16
C VAL A 66 -6.70 0.97 -1.95
N TRP A 67 -7.11 1.08 -0.68
CA TRP A 67 -8.34 1.71 -0.28
C TRP A 67 -8.13 2.56 0.97
N GLY A 68 -8.27 3.85 0.84
CA GLY A 68 -7.99 4.81 1.90
C GLY A 68 -6.53 4.73 2.39
N ASP A 69 -6.36 4.43 3.65
CA ASP A 69 -5.06 4.26 4.31
C ASP A 69 -4.55 2.81 4.35
N LYS A 70 -5.17 1.90 3.59
CA LYS A 70 -4.91 0.46 3.62
C LYS A 70 -4.50 -0.09 2.27
N ILE A 71 -3.59 -1.05 2.32
CA ILE A 71 -3.12 -1.83 1.18
C ILE A 71 -3.45 -3.29 1.46
N PHE A 72 -4.17 -3.92 0.55
CA PHE A 72 -4.53 -5.33 0.63
C PHE A 72 -3.73 -6.11 -0.41
N LEU A 73 -3.13 -7.21 0.00
CA LEU A 73 -2.37 -8.08 -0.89
C LEU A 73 -2.47 -9.52 -0.44
N MET A 74 -2.30 -10.44 -1.38
CA MET A 74 -2.23 -11.86 -1.10
C MET A 74 -0.78 -12.31 -1.06
N ALA A 75 -0.46 -13.22 -0.15
CA ALA A 75 0.84 -13.87 -0.10
C ALA A 75 0.66 -15.36 0.16
N GLN A 76 1.59 -16.15 -0.37
CA GLN A 76 1.61 -17.60 -0.20
C GLN A 76 2.95 -18.02 0.40
N ASP A 77 2.89 -18.73 1.49
CA ASP A 77 4.00 -19.53 2.02
C ASP A 77 3.78 -21.04 1.73
N GLU A 78 4.62 -21.89 2.31
CA GLU A 78 4.54 -23.34 2.10
C GLU A 78 3.25 -23.96 2.67
N LYS A 79 2.60 -23.32 3.63
CA LYS A 79 1.48 -23.86 4.40
C LYS A 79 0.15 -23.27 3.98
N GLN A 80 0.13 -21.99 3.60
CA GLN A 80 -1.13 -21.26 3.40
C GLN A 80 -1.03 -20.12 2.40
N ILE A 81 -2.18 -19.75 1.86
CA ILE A 81 -2.41 -18.50 1.17
C ILE A 81 -3.12 -17.57 2.15
N SER A 82 -2.60 -16.38 2.30
CA SER A 82 -3.09 -15.39 3.26
C SER A 82 -3.40 -14.07 2.58
N LEU A 83 -4.43 -13.38 3.08
CA LEU A 83 -4.71 -11.99 2.79
C LEU A 83 -4.08 -11.13 3.87
N LEU A 84 -3.32 -10.12 3.46
CA LEU A 84 -2.66 -9.18 4.35
C LEU A 84 -3.28 -7.81 4.19
N CYS A 85 -3.40 -7.09 5.29
CA CYS A 85 -3.72 -5.67 5.32
C CYS A 85 -2.54 -4.91 5.89
N VAL A 86 -2.02 -3.98 5.11
CA VAL A 86 -0.88 -3.12 5.46
C VAL A 86 -1.34 -1.68 5.40
N SER A 87 -0.90 -0.84 6.34
CA SER A 87 -1.16 0.60 6.24
C SER A 87 -0.28 1.24 5.16
N THR A 88 -0.70 2.36 4.62
CA THR A 88 0.12 3.17 3.69
C THR A 88 1.42 3.69 4.32
N ALA A 89 1.52 3.64 5.66
CA ALA A 89 2.76 3.90 6.41
C ALA A 89 3.69 2.67 6.52
N GLY A 90 3.37 1.55 5.87
CA GLY A 90 4.21 0.34 5.84
C GLY A 90 4.07 -0.59 7.04
N LYS A 91 3.03 -0.44 7.87
CA LYS A 91 2.79 -1.30 9.03
C LYS A 91 1.82 -2.42 8.68
N LEU A 92 2.21 -3.69 8.93
CA LEU A 92 1.27 -4.80 8.87
C LEU A 92 0.21 -4.64 9.97
N LEU A 93 -1.05 -4.54 9.57
CA LEU A 93 -2.19 -4.37 10.49
C LEU A 93 -2.75 -5.72 10.91
N TRP A 94 -2.96 -6.62 9.95
CA TRP A 94 -3.42 -7.97 10.21
C TRP A 94 -3.11 -8.89 9.03
N THR A 95 -3.17 -10.19 9.30
CA THR A 95 -3.07 -11.27 8.32
C THR A 95 -4.22 -12.24 8.57
N SER A 96 -4.90 -12.66 7.51
CA SER A 96 -5.97 -13.66 7.56
C SER A 96 -5.64 -14.81 6.62
N LYS A 97 -5.66 -16.03 7.14
CA LYS A 97 -5.54 -17.22 6.31
C LYS A 97 -6.79 -17.36 5.44
N VAL A 98 -6.58 -17.56 4.15
CA VAL A 98 -7.66 -17.78 3.18
C VAL A 98 -7.85 -19.27 2.94
N ILE A 99 -6.77 -20.00 2.63
CA ILE A 99 -6.80 -21.43 2.32
C ILE A 99 -5.43 -22.05 2.61
N ASP A 100 -5.39 -23.38 2.80
CA ASP A 100 -4.14 -24.12 2.87
C ASP A 100 -3.45 -24.15 1.51
N SER A 101 -2.14 -23.92 1.52
CA SER A 101 -1.31 -24.05 0.33
C SER A 101 -1.23 -25.52 -0.09
N ARG A 102 -1.36 -25.77 -1.37
CA ARG A 102 -1.11 -27.12 -1.94
C ARG A 102 0.38 -27.41 -2.17
N GLY A 103 1.25 -26.50 -1.70
CA GLY A 103 2.67 -26.53 -2.02
C GLY A 103 2.93 -25.97 -3.43
N LYS A 104 4.19 -25.90 -3.80
CA LYS A 104 4.60 -25.54 -5.16
C LYS A 104 5.09 -26.80 -5.88
N ALA A 105 4.56 -27.11 -7.04
CA ALA A 105 5.24 -27.98 -7.95
C ALA A 105 6.54 -27.32 -8.43
N LYS A 106 7.58 -28.10 -8.69
CA LYS A 106 8.88 -27.59 -9.15
C LYS A 106 8.70 -26.76 -10.43
N GLY A 107 8.97 -25.46 -10.34
CA GLY A 107 8.84 -24.52 -11.48
C GLY A 107 7.50 -23.79 -11.59
N GLU A 108 6.54 -24.03 -10.71
CA GLU A 108 5.28 -23.29 -10.69
C GLU A 108 5.38 -21.91 -10.01
N LYS A 109 4.59 -20.97 -10.54
CA LYS A 109 4.34 -19.67 -9.92
C LYS A 109 3.48 -19.85 -8.66
N THR A 110 3.38 -18.82 -7.84
CA THR A 110 2.54 -18.86 -6.64
C THR A 110 1.06 -18.95 -7.01
N PHE A 111 0.26 -19.67 -6.20
CA PHE A 111 -1.20 -19.70 -6.35
C PHE A 111 -1.86 -18.42 -5.84
N ALA A 112 -1.14 -17.55 -5.14
CA ALA A 112 -1.61 -16.23 -4.73
C ALA A 112 -1.53 -15.21 -5.89
N SER A 113 -2.09 -15.58 -7.06
CA SER A 113 -2.08 -14.75 -8.28
C SER A 113 -3.29 -13.83 -8.40
N PRO A 114 -4.51 -14.19 -7.99
CA PRO A 114 -5.65 -13.29 -8.07
C PRO A 114 -5.45 -12.07 -7.19
N SER A 115 -5.77 -10.89 -7.72
CA SER A 115 -5.82 -9.67 -6.93
C SER A 115 -7.09 -9.65 -6.11
N PRO A 116 -7.06 -9.18 -4.86
CA PRO A 116 -8.29 -8.86 -4.13
C PRO A 116 -9.05 -7.74 -4.84
N SER A 117 -10.36 -7.70 -4.74
CA SER A 117 -11.26 -6.70 -5.30
C SER A 117 -12.43 -6.44 -4.37
#